data_46d6b3a90831c5e612e05dde1acd0111
#
_entry.id   46d6b3a90831c5e612e05dde1acd0111
#
_cell.length_a   1.000
_cell.length_b   1.000
_cell.length_c   1.000
_cell.angle_alpha   90.00
_cell.angle_beta   90.00
_cell.angle_gamma   90.00
#
_symmetry.space_group_name_H-M   'P 1'
#
loop_
_entity.id
_entity.type
_entity.pdbx_description
1 polymer ?
#
loop_
_entity_poly.entity_id
_entity_poly.type
_entity_poly.pdbx_seq_one_letter_code
_entity_poly.pdbx_strand_id
1 'polypeptide(L)'
;MNLNINLTNFKKKHKQKKNQVIFHQSNCKNNKTIENLINNFLIKKNSFIFESVEKRRFRGRYTIIGSDPDKIWEFNKRKIYLVKNGIKSSIKGSPYPFLKKLIENFNFPLPRNLPPLSSLLVGYFSYDIIRYIEKIPDKCLNDLNIPDIRLLRPRTIIIHDNLKKKIFFIKNCFADEQIDNYEDYFFNLLQDLNFLKNMSFDFTSKIKINKTKVKKIKVKSNISKNKFKKIVSKAKKYIKKGDIFQVVLSQRFETNVTKEPLEIYKKLRVTNPSPFMFFFNFDDFQIIGSSPEILVRLRKDKITIRPIAGTRPRGLTAKKDKLYKNQLINDKKELSEHLMLLDLGRNDVGRVCKVKSIKVTEQFKIEKYSHVMHIVSNV
;
A
#
# COMPACT_ATOMS: atom_id res chain seq x y z
N MET A 1 -23.68 -12.18 18.55
CA MET A 1 -22.76 -11.09 18.14
C MET A 1 -23.45 -9.75 18.30
N ASN A 2 -22.83 -8.76 18.96
CA ASN A 2 -23.32 -7.40 18.91
C ASN A 2 -22.93 -6.76 17.57
N LEU A 3 -23.90 -6.54 16.71
CA LEU A 3 -23.73 -5.90 15.42
C LEU A 3 -24.14 -4.44 15.51
N ASN A 4 -23.64 -3.65 14.56
CA ASN A 4 -23.97 -2.24 14.44
C ASN A 4 -25.31 -1.96 13.71
N ILE A 5 -25.94 -3.00 13.14
CA ILE A 5 -27.18 -2.86 12.36
C ILE A 5 -28.01 -4.16 12.44
N ASN A 6 -29.33 -4.05 12.39
CA ASN A 6 -30.27 -5.17 12.24
C ASN A 6 -30.77 -5.30 10.80
N LEU A 7 -31.42 -6.43 10.49
CA LEU A 7 -31.93 -6.76 9.15
C LEU A 7 -32.84 -5.68 8.56
N THR A 8 -33.80 -5.18 9.37
CA THR A 8 -34.77 -4.15 8.92
C THR A 8 -34.07 -2.89 8.44
N ASN A 9 -33.12 -2.38 9.25
CA ASN A 9 -32.35 -1.20 8.89
C ASN A 9 -31.39 -1.44 7.73
N PHE A 10 -30.82 -2.65 7.63
CA PHE A 10 -29.99 -3.06 6.50
C PHE A 10 -30.79 -2.98 5.19
N LYS A 11 -31.94 -3.66 5.14
CA LYS A 11 -32.87 -3.68 3.99
C LYS A 11 -33.31 -2.27 3.58
N LYS A 12 -33.71 -1.44 4.55
CA LYS A 12 -34.10 -0.03 4.31
C LYS A 12 -32.98 0.78 3.66
N LYS A 13 -31.75 0.71 4.19
CA LYS A 13 -30.60 1.46 3.65
C LYS A 13 -30.18 0.96 2.27
N HIS A 14 -30.21 -0.35 2.04
CA HIS A 14 -29.85 -0.91 0.73
C HIS A 14 -30.85 -0.49 -0.36
N LYS A 15 -32.16 -0.53 -0.08
CA LYS A 15 -33.22 -0.02 -0.96
C LYS A 15 -33.06 1.48 -1.27
N GLN A 16 -32.47 2.25 -0.34
CA GLN A 16 -32.10 3.65 -0.55
C GLN A 16 -30.78 3.83 -1.32
N LYS A 17 -30.22 2.77 -1.90
CA LYS A 17 -28.93 2.77 -2.62
C LYS A 17 -27.77 3.35 -1.80
N LYS A 18 -27.71 3.01 -0.51
CA LYS A 18 -26.63 3.42 0.39
C LYS A 18 -25.66 2.27 0.65
N ASN A 19 -24.37 2.53 0.47
CA ASN A 19 -23.31 1.62 0.92
C ASN A 19 -23.35 1.46 2.43
N GLN A 20 -23.04 0.24 2.92
CA GLN A 20 -23.12 -0.07 4.35
C GLN A 20 -21.89 -0.83 4.81
N VAL A 21 -21.50 -0.59 6.05
CA VAL A 21 -20.44 -1.32 6.74
C VAL A 21 -21.08 -2.07 7.91
N ILE A 22 -20.97 -3.38 7.89
CA ILE A 22 -21.42 -4.25 8.98
C ILE A 22 -20.21 -4.81 9.66
N PHE A 23 -20.14 -4.70 10.97
CA PHE A 23 -18.94 -5.12 11.68
C PHE A 23 -19.21 -5.69 13.07
N HIS A 24 -18.28 -6.51 13.50
CA HIS A 24 -18.12 -6.97 14.86
C HIS A 24 -16.76 -6.58 15.39
N GLN A 25 -16.65 -6.17 16.65
CA GLN A 25 -15.37 -5.90 17.31
C GLN A 25 -15.13 -6.85 18.48
N SER A 26 -13.88 -7.23 18.68
CA SER A 26 -13.43 -8.05 19.80
C SER A 26 -12.15 -7.46 20.42
N ASN A 27 -11.88 -7.79 21.68
CA ASN A 27 -10.59 -7.52 22.28
C ASN A 27 -9.53 -8.48 21.70
N CYS A 28 -8.35 -7.98 21.39
CA CYS A 28 -7.25 -8.77 20.85
C CYS A 28 -5.93 -8.33 21.48
N LYS A 29 -5.50 -9.04 22.52
CA LYS A 29 -4.22 -8.77 23.20
C LYS A 29 -3.08 -9.64 22.65
N ASN A 30 -3.39 -10.72 21.93
CA ASN A 30 -2.43 -11.72 21.50
C ASN A 30 -1.95 -11.48 20.05
N ASN A 31 -0.65 -11.33 19.87
CA ASN A 31 -0.04 -11.15 18.54
C ASN A 31 -0.18 -12.43 17.67
N LYS A 32 -0.35 -13.62 18.27
CA LYS A 32 -0.60 -14.85 17.51
C LYS A 32 -1.87 -14.77 16.66
N THR A 33 -2.87 -14.00 17.09
CA THR A 33 -4.09 -13.77 16.31
C THR A 33 -3.78 -13.17 14.95
N ILE A 34 -2.86 -12.19 14.89
CA ILE A 34 -2.47 -11.56 13.62
C ILE A 34 -1.66 -12.51 12.75
N GLU A 35 -0.75 -13.28 13.33
CA GLU A 35 0.01 -14.30 12.58
C GLU A 35 -0.91 -15.36 12.00
N ASN A 36 -1.92 -15.78 12.77
CA ASN A 36 -2.93 -16.73 12.31
C ASN A 36 -3.77 -16.17 11.14
N LEU A 37 -4.19 -14.92 11.23
CA LEU A 37 -4.88 -14.23 10.14
C LEU A 37 -3.99 -14.12 8.88
N ILE A 38 -2.73 -13.76 9.03
CA ILE A 38 -1.77 -13.70 7.92
C ILE A 38 -1.68 -15.07 7.24
N ASN A 39 -1.55 -16.14 8.02
CA ASN A 39 -1.38 -17.48 7.50
C ASN A 39 -2.61 -18.01 6.75
N ASN A 40 -3.81 -17.72 7.25
CA ASN A 40 -5.05 -18.29 6.72
C ASN A 40 -5.73 -17.38 5.68
N PHE A 41 -5.48 -16.07 5.74
CA PHE A 41 -6.20 -15.11 4.91
C PHE A 41 -5.43 -14.73 3.65
N LEU A 42 -4.11 -14.57 3.74
CA LEU A 42 -3.29 -14.11 2.61
C LEU A 42 -2.98 -15.22 1.59
N ILE A 43 -3.34 -16.45 1.87
CA ILE A 43 -3.32 -17.55 0.89
C ILE A 43 -4.44 -17.37 -0.14
N LYS A 44 -5.54 -16.70 0.24
CA LYS A 44 -6.67 -16.46 -0.65
C LYS A 44 -6.28 -15.53 -1.79
N LYS A 45 -6.77 -15.82 -3.00
CA LYS A 45 -6.64 -14.95 -4.16
C LYS A 45 -7.29 -13.60 -3.90
N ASN A 46 -6.73 -12.54 -4.49
CA ASN A 46 -7.23 -11.17 -4.35
C ASN A 46 -7.31 -10.70 -2.88
N SER A 47 -6.33 -11.11 -2.09
CA SER A 47 -6.14 -10.67 -0.70
C SER A 47 -4.95 -9.73 -0.57
N PHE A 48 -4.94 -8.96 0.50
CA PHE A 48 -3.85 -8.05 0.80
C PHE A 48 -3.65 -7.83 2.30
N ILE A 49 -2.47 -7.38 2.67
CA ILE A 49 -2.18 -6.82 3.99
C ILE A 49 -1.41 -5.51 3.88
N PHE A 50 -1.78 -4.58 4.74
CA PHE A 50 -0.99 -3.39 5.07
C PHE A 50 -0.66 -3.40 6.55
N GLU A 51 0.61 -3.25 6.87
CA GLU A 51 1.03 -3.10 8.26
C GLU A 51 2.19 -2.10 8.39
N SER A 52 2.26 -1.48 9.54
CA SER A 52 3.40 -0.67 9.94
C SER A 52 4.12 -1.40 11.08
N VAL A 53 5.34 -1.85 10.83
CA VAL A 53 6.11 -2.70 11.75
C VAL A 53 7.08 -1.89 12.63
N GLU A 54 7.11 -0.56 12.48
CA GLU A 54 7.93 0.29 13.34
C GLU A 54 7.45 0.32 14.79
N LYS A 55 8.35 0.04 15.74
CA LYS A 55 8.10 0.04 17.20
C LYS A 55 7.98 1.45 17.82
N ARG A 56 7.36 2.44 17.16
CA ARG A 56 7.20 3.80 17.70
C ARG A 56 5.77 4.07 18.17
N ARG A 57 5.60 4.90 19.23
CA ARG A 57 4.31 5.20 19.87
C ARG A 57 3.17 5.66 18.93
N PHE A 58 3.47 6.25 17.76
CA PHE A 58 2.48 6.80 16.83
C PHE A 58 2.48 6.17 15.43
N ARG A 59 3.46 5.30 15.12
CA ARG A 59 3.53 4.53 13.88
C ARG A 59 3.33 3.06 14.23
N GLY A 60 2.69 2.30 13.35
CA GLY A 60 2.41 0.89 13.62
C GLY A 60 1.09 0.63 14.32
N ARG A 61 0.14 1.58 14.24
CA ARG A 61 -1.14 1.43 14.93
C ARG A 61 -2.02 0.36 14.34
N TYR A 62 -2.13 0.31 13.01
CA TYR A 62 -3.07 -0.58 12.33
C TYR A 62 -2.37 -1.65 11.50
N THR A 63 -2.89 -2.87 11.60
CA THR A 63 -2.69 -3.94 10.64
C THR A 63 -4.03 -4.14 9.93
N ILE A 64 -4.04 -4.06 8.60
CA ILE A 64 -5.25 -4.12 7.78
C ILE A 64 -5.10 -5.27 6.81
N ILE A 65 -6.02 -6.22 6.86
CA ILE A 65 -6.10 -7.36 5.95
C ILE A 65 -7.43 -7.26 5.21
N GLY A 66 -7.43 -7.51 3.91
CA GLY A 66 -8.64 -7.54 3.12
C GLY A 66 -8.64 -8.63 2.07
N SER A 67 -9.85 -9.05 1.66
CA SER A 67 -10.04 -10.06 0.63
C SER A 67 -11.47 -10.01 0.07
N ASP A 68 -11.78 -10.98 -0.78
CA ASP A 68 -13.12 -11.19 -1.30
C ASP A 68 -13.66 -9.92 -2.00
N PRO A 69 -12.96 -9.41 -3.04
CA PRO A 69 -13.45 -8.26 -3.77
C PRO A 69 -14.66 -8.65 -4.63
N ASP A 70 -15.68 -7.80 -4.61
CA ASP A 70 -16.84 -7.96 -5.50
C ASP A 70 -16.57 -7.43 -6.91
N LYS A 71 -15.63 -6.47 -7.02
CA LYS A 71 -15.19 -5.90 -8.28
C LYS A 71 -13.68 -5.68 -8.27
N ILE A 72 -13.07 -5.94 -9.43
CA ILE A 72 -11.67 -5.64 -9.70
C ILE A 72 -11.63 -4.81 -10.98
N TRP A 73 -10.97 -3.67 -10.95
CA TRP A 73 -10.70 -2.86 -12.14
C TRP A 73 -9.25 -3.01 -12.53
N GLU A 74 -9.06 -3.30 -13.82
CA GLU A 74 -7.74 -3.36 -14.44
C GLU A 74 -7.63 -2.34 -15.56
N PHE A 75 -6.49 -1.66 -15.59
CA PHE A 75 -6.17 -0.72 -16.66
C PHE A 75 -4.90 -1.22 -17.34
N ASN A 76 -4.97 -1.36 -18.65
CA ASN A 76 -3.84 -1.84 -19.43
C ASN A 76 -3.84 -1.16 -20.79
N LYS A 77 -2.74 -0.51 -21.16
CA LYS A 77 -2.57 0.19 -22.43
C LYS A 77 -3.79 1.06 -22.79
N ARG A 78 -4.24 1.88 -21.84
CA ARG A 78 -5.41 2.78 -21.94
C ARG A 78 -6.78 2.08 -22.09
N LYS A 79 -6.85 0.76 -21.97
CA LYS A 79 -8.11 0.01 -21.91
C LYS A 79 -8.50 -0.24 -20.46
N ILE A 80 -9.80 -0.25 -20.20
CA ILE A 80 -10.36 -0.47 -18.87
C ILE A 80 -11.11 -1.80 -18.88
N TYR A 81 -10.87 -2.60 -17.88
CA TYR A 81 -11.56 -3.88 -17.68
C TYR A 81 -12.16 -3.94 -16.29
N LEU A 82 -13.34 -4.56 -16.20
CA LEU A 82 -13.98 -4.94 -14.95
C LEU A 82 -13.99 -6.46 -14.84
N VAL A 83 -13.51 -6.97 -13.72
CA VAL A 83 -13.68 -8.37 -13.34
C VAL A 83 -14.73 -8.43 -12.23
N LYS A 84 -15.82 -9.14 -12.49
CA LYS A 84 -16.91 -9.40 -11.55
C LYS A 84 -17.27 -10.87 -11.63
N ASN A 85 -17.34 -11.58 -10.51
CA ASN A 85 -17.62 -13.02 -10.44
C ASN A 85 -16.71 -13.87 -11.36
N GLY A 86 -15.44 -13.50 -11.48
CA GLY A 86 -14.47 -14.18 -12.36
C GLY A 86 -14.59 -13.81 -13.85
N ILE A 87 -15.63 -13.09 -14.27
CA ILE A 87 -15.85 -12.68 -15.67
C ILE A 87 -15.20 -11.32 -15.91
N LYS A 88 -14.32 -11.26 -16.91
CA LYS A 88 -13.65 -10.03 -17.34
C LYS A 88 -14.40 -9.41 -18.53
N SER A 89 -14.85 -8.18 -18.37
CA SER A 89 -15.52 -7.38 -19.39
C SER A 89 -14.80 -6.07 -19.66
N SER A 90 -14.86 -5.57 -20.90
CA SER A 90 -14.25 -4.28 -21.26
C SER A 90 -15.23 -3.15 -20.96
N ILE A 91 -14.70 -2.05 -20.42
CA ILE A 91 -15.45 -0.80 -20.21
C ILE A 91 -15.01 0.23 -21.25
N LYS A 92 -15.97 0.83 -21.94
CA LYS A 92 -15.71 1.96 -22.87
C LYS A 92 -15.36 3.22 -22.08
N GLY A 93 -14.38 3.98 -22.58
CA GLY A 93 -14.01 5.27 -22.03
C GLY A 93 -12.51 5.46 -21.83
N SER A 94 -12.13 6.65 -21.39
CA SER A 94 -10.74 7.00 -21.09
C SER A 94 -10.40 6.67 -19.62
N PRO A 95 -9.21 6.12 -19.34
CA PRO A 95 -8.80 5.69 -18.00
C PRO A 95 -8.87 6.78 -16.93
N TYR A 96 -8.35 7.97 -17.21
CA TYR A 96 -8.25 9.04 -16.21
C TYR A 96 -9.63 9.57 -15.77
N PRO A 97 -10.56 9.97 -16.67
CA PRO A 97 -11.90 10.36 -16.27
C PRO A 97 -12.69 9.24 -15.56
N PHE A 98 -12.52 8.00 -16.02
CA PHE A 98 -13.16 6.86 -15.37
C PHE A 98 -12.66 6.66 -13.94
N LEU A 99 -11.34 6.71 -13.71
CA LEU A 99 -10.74 6.59 -12.38
C LEU A 99 -11.20 7.71 -11.44
N LYS A 100 -11.26 8.95 -11.95
CA LYS A 100 -11.79 10.09 -11.21
C LYS A 100 -13.22 9.83 -10.74
N LYS A 101 -14.10 9.45 -11.67
CA LYS A 101 -15.52 9.13 -11.38
C LYS A 101 -15.65 7.95 -10.41
N LEU A 102 -14.79 6.92 -10.54
CA LEU A 102 -14.76 5.76 -9.64
C LEU A 102 -14.47 6.19 -8.20
N ILE A 103 -13.50 7.06 -8.00
CA ILE A 103 -13.10 7.57 -6.67
C ILE A 103 -14.17 8.50 -6.11
N GLU A 104 -14.72 9.43 -6.91
CA GLU A 104 -15.76 10.37 -6.50
C GLU A 104 -17.04 9.64 -6.08
N ASN A 105 -17.40 8.57 -6.78
CA ASN A 105 -18.59 7.76 -6.46
C ASN A 105 -18.36 6.77 -5.31
N PHE A 106 -17.11 6.57 -4.88
CA PHE A 106 -16.79 5.69 -3.77
C PHE A 106 -17.08 6.39 -2.44
N ASN A 107 -18.35 6.45 -2.07
CA ASN A 107 -18.79 7.08 -0.83
C ASN A 107 -19.30 6.03 0.18
N PHE A 108 -18.65 5.98 1.34
CA PHE A 108 -19.03 5.12 2.45
C PHE A 108 -19.19 5.94 3.73
N PRO A 109 -20.42 6.07 4.26
CA PRO A 109 -20.64 6.68 5.57
C PRO A 109 -20.13 5.75 6.67
N LEU A 110 -18.89 5.97 7.10
CA LEU A 110 -18.27 5.15 8.14
C LEU A 110 -18.79 5.54 9.52
N PRO A 111 -19.23 4.58 10.35
CA PRO A 111 -19.51 4.81 11.76
C PRO A 111 -18.31 5.42 12.51
N ARG A 112 -18.57 6.38 13.43
CA ARG A 112 -17.50 7.10 14.15
C ARG A 112 -16.57 6.22 14.98
N ASN A 113 -17.01 5.05 15.39
CA ASN A 113 -16.25 4.09 16.20
C ASN A 113 -15.38 3.13 15.37
N LEU A 114 -15.47 3.17 14.05
CA LEU A 114 -14.62 2.36 13.18
C LEU A 114 -13.26 3.01 12.94
N PRO A 115 -12.20 2.18 12.78
CA PRO A 115 -10.91 2.65 12.30
C PRO A 115 -11.01 3.24 10.90
N PRO A 116 -10.09 4.13 10.51
CA PRO A 116 -9.95 4.53 9.11
C PRO A 116 -9.67 3.30 8.23
N LEU A 117 -10.00 3.38 6.95
CA LEU A 117 -9.81 2.29 5.98
C LEU A 117 -10.71 1.06 6.22
N SER A 118 -11.81 1.22 6.96
CA SER A 118 -12.83 0.17 7.13
C SER A 118 -13.62 -0.11 5.85
N SER A 119 -13.56 0.79 4.87
CA SER A 119 -13.95 0.59 3.48
C SER A 119 -12.96 1.33 2.59
N LEU A 120 -12.51 0.70 1.50
CA LEU A 120 -11.47 1.25 0.63
C LEU A 120 -11.52 0.64 -0.78
N LEU A 121 -11.01 1.40 -1.74
CA LEU A 121 -10.46 0.87 -2.99
C LEU A 121 -8.96 0.68 -2.76
N VAL A 122 -8.42 -0.46 -3.13
CA VAL A 122 -7.05 -0.85 -2.83
C VAL A 122 -6.38 -1.53 -4.01
N GLY A 123 -5.11 -1.27 -4.22
CA GLY A 123 -4.36 -1.88 -5.31
C GLY A 123 -3.05 -1.15 -5.55
N TYR A 124 -2.58 -1.20 -6.79
CA TYR A 124 -1.36 -0.52 -7.19
C TYR A 124 -1.55 0.30 -8.45
N PHE A 125 -0.68 1.29 -8.58
CA PHE A 125 -0.48 2.11 -9.76
C PHE A 125 0.96 1.93 -10.21
N SER A 126 1.18 1.48 -11.48
CA SER A 126 2.53 1.40 -12.04
C SER A 126 3.07 2.80 -12.35
N TYR A 127 4.39 2.89 -12.57
CA TYR A 127 4.99 4.14 -13.06
C TYR A 127 4.40 4.57 -14.40
N ASP A 128 4.04 3.63 -15.25
CA ASP A 128 3.57 3.89 -16.62
C ASP A 128 2.18 4.55 -16.71
N ILE A 129 1.45 4.69 -15.60
CA ILE A 129 0.21 5.50 -15.57
C ILE A 129 0.45 6.97 -15.95
N ILE A 130 1.68 7.47 -15.81
CA ILE A 130 2.04 8.81 -16.25
C ILE A 130 1.69 9.02 -17.73
N ARG A 131 1.72 7.95 -18.55
CA ARG A 131 1.35 7.99 -19.98
C ARG A 131 -0.15 8.23 -20.21
N TYR A 132 -0.97 8.10 -19.17
CA TYR A 132 -2.40 8.47 -19.25
C TYR A 132 -2.60 9.98 -19.12
N ILE A 133 -1.60 10.70 -18.58
CA ILE A 133 -1.63 12.12 -18.28
C ILE A 133 -0.69 12.87 -19.24
N GLU A 134 0.55 12.39 -19.40
CA GLU A 134 1.61 13.05 -20.17
C GLU A 134 1.91 12.31 -21.49
N LYS A 135 2.30 13.07 -22.51
CA LYS A 135 2.76 12.51 -23.79
C LYS A 135 4.26 12.22 -23.72
N ILE A 136 4.62 11.05 -23.21
CA ILE A 136 6.02 10.61 -23.17
C ILE A 136 6.22 9.36 -24.04
N PRO A 137 7.44 9.17 -24.62
CA PRO A 137 7.72 8.02 -25.47
C PRO A 137 7.54 6.68 -24.74
N ASP A 138 6.90 5.72 -25.40
CA ASP A 138 6.73 4.34 -24.91
C ASP A 138 7.69 3.41 -25.66
N LYS A 139 8.98 3.44 -25.26
CA LYS A 139 10.06 2.67 -25.90
C LYS A 139 10.53 1.49 -25.05
N CYS A 140 10.04 1.34 -23.84
CA CYS A 140 10.44 0.26 -22.94
C CYS A 140 9.67 -1.03 -23.27
N LEU A 141 10.39 -2.17 -23.23
CA LEU A 141 9.77 -3.47 -23.39
C LEU A 141 8.87 -3.78 -22.19
N ASN A 142 7.60 -4.08 -22.46
CA ASN A 142 6.69 -4.59 -21.45
C ASN A 142 6.66 -6.12 -21.52
N ASP A 143 7.57 -6.77 -20.80
CA ASP A 143 7.74 -8.21 -20.74
C ASP A 143 7.11 -8.86 -19.50
N LEU A 144 6.65 -8.08 -18.54
CA LEU A 144 5.95 -8.57 -17.35
C LEU A 144 4.46 -8.84 -17.61
N ASN A 145 3.85 -8.14 -18.57
CA ASN A 145 2.44 -8.27 -18.96
C ASN A 145 1.45 -8.09 -17.80
N ILE A 146 1.82 -7.31 -16.79
CA ILE A 146 0.93 -6.94 -15.69
C ILE A 146 0.15 -5.67 -16.05
N PRO A 147 -1.08 -5.46 -15.51
CA PRO A 147 -1.84 -4.24 -15.72
C PRO A 147 -1.10 -2.99 -15.22
N ASP A 148 -1.36 -1.82 -15.83
CA ASP A 148 -0.82 -0.55 -15.35
C ASP A 148 -1.42 -0.15 -14.00
N ILE A 149 -2.70 -0.49 -13.79
CA ILE A 149 -3.42 -0.32 -12.53
C ILE A 149 -4.26 -1.56 -12.29
N ARG A 150 -4.28 -2.05 -11.05
CA ARG A 150 -5.27 -3.02 -10.58
C ARG A 150 -5.82 -2.55 -9.24
N LEU A 151 -7.15 -2.35 -9.18
CA LEU A 151 -7.86 -1.92 -7.98
C LEU A 151 -8.89 -2.97 -7.58
N LEU A 152 -8.89 -3.31 -6.30
CA LEU A 152 -9.84 -4.20 -5.66
C LEU A 152 -10.86 -3.37 -4.87
N ARG A 153 -12.13 -3.83 -4.84
CA ARG A 153 -13.17 -3.35 -3.94
C ARG A 153 -13.50 -4.47 -2.94
N PRO A 154 -12.78 -4.58 -1.82
CA PRO A 154 -12.91 -5.72 -0.91
C PRO A 154 -14.22 -5.66 -0.11
N ARG A 155 -14.93 -6.80 -0.05
CA ARG A 155 -16.06 -7.00 0.86
C ARG A 155 -15.61 -7.25 2.28
N THR A 156 -14.54 -8.00 2.45
CA THR A 156 -14.03 -8.43 3.74
C THR A 156 -12.81 -7.62 4.12
N ILE A 157 -12.86 -6.98 5.28
CA ILE A 157 -11.73 -6.26 5.87
C ILE A 157 -11.60 -6.63 7.35
N ILE A 158 -10.37 -6.90 7.78
CA ILE A 158 -10.03 -7.13 9.17
C ILE A 158 -9.02 -6.07 9.58
N ILE A 159 -9.30 -5.33 10.65
CA ILE A 159 -8.40 -4.30 11.16
C ILE A 159 -8.03 -4.60 12.61
N HIS A 160 -6.74 -4.75 12.87
CA HIS A 160 -6.22 -4.79 14.23
C HIS A 160 -5.69 -3.42 14.62
N ASP A 161 -6.25 -2.84 15.68
CA ASP A 161 -5.75 -1.63 16.33
C ASP A 161 -4.75 -2.02 17.43
N ASN A 162 -3.47 -1.96 17.11
CA ASN A 162 -2.38 -2.30 18.02
C ASN A 162 -2.35 -1.44 19.28
N LEU A 163 -2.82 -0.19 19.20
CA LEU A 163 -2.85 0.73 20.33
C LEU A 163 -4.01 0.41 21.28
N LYS A 164 -5.21 0.22 20.75
CA LYS A 164 -6.42 -0.07 21.53
C LYS A 164 -6.59 -1.55 21.87
N LYS A 165 -5.73 -2.43 21.32
CA LYS A 165 -5.82 -3.89 21.47
C LYS A 165 -7.20 -4.43 21.09
N LYS A 166 -7.74 -3.92 19.99
CA LYS A 166 -9.02 -4.33 19.41
C LYS A 166 -8.85 -4.84 18.01
N ILE A 167 -9.69 -5.79 17.63
CA ILE A 167 -9.80 -6.30 16.27
C ILE A 167 -11.22 -6.08 15.77
N PHE A 168 -11.34 -5.65 14.52
CA PHE A 168 -12.59 -5.37 13.82
C PHE A 168 -12.71 -6.33 12.64
N PHE A 169 -13.80 -7.07 12.58
CA PHE A 169 -14.20 -7.90 11.45
C PHE A 169 -15.29 -7.15 10.71
N ILE A 170 -15.06 -6.85 9.46
CA ILE A 170 -15.86 -5.92 8.69
C ILE A 170 -16.31 -6.57 7.39
N LYS A 171 -17.60 -6.45 7.08
CA LYS A 171 -18.19 -6.75 5.78
C LYS A 171 -18.75 -5.47 5.16
N ASN A 172 -18.25 -5.14 3.98
CA ASN A 172 -18.74 -4.04 3.16
C ASN A 172 -19.85 -4.54 2.23
N CYS A 173 -20.99 -3.89 2.27
CA CYS A 173 -22.15 -4.16 1.42
C CYS A 173 -22.33 -2.97 0.50
N PHE A 174 -22.30 -3.21 -0.79
CA PHE A 174 -22.33 -2.15 -1.79
C PHE A 174 -23.75 -1.90 -2.30
N ALA A 175 -24.08 -0.64 -2.48
CA ALA A 175 -25.41 -0.21 -2.92
C ALA A 175 -25.79 -0.70 -4.33
N ASP A 176 -24.81 -1.10 -5.13
CA ASP A 176 -24.98 -1.61 -6.49
C ASP A 176 -24.98 -3.16 -6.56
N GLU A 177 -25.07 -3.83 -5.42
CA GLU A 177 -25.27 -5.28 -5.35
C GLU A 177 -26.75 -5.61 -5.60
N GLN A 178 -26.98 -6.70 -6.32
CA GLN A 178 -28.30 -7.29 -6.44
C GLN A 178 -28.50 -8.27 -5.29
N ILE A 179 -29.54 -8.06 -4.49
CA ILE A 179 -29.90 -8.91 -3.36
C ILE A 179 -31.33 -9.40 -3.61
N ASP A 180 -31.45 -10.66 -3.99
CA ASP A 180 -32.74 -11.29 -4.28
C ASP A 180 -33.49 -11.61 -2.98
N ASN A 181 -32.80 -12.16 -1.99
CA ASN A 181 -33.32 -12.46 -0.65
C ASN A 181 -32.46 -11.76 0.41
N TYR A 182 -33.04 -10.78 1.12
CA TYR A 182 -32.33 -10.02 2.16
C TYR A 182 -32.08 -10.83 3.43
N GLU A 183 -32.98 -11.73 3.76
CA GLU A 183 -32.87 -12.59 4.94
C GLU A 183 -31.68 -13.53 4.79
N ASP A 184 -31.60 -14.26 3.68
CA ASP A 184 -30.49 -15.18 3.37
C ASP A 184 -29.16 -14.42 3.24
N TYR A 185 -29.15 -13.28 2.54
CA TYR A 185 -27.95 -12.47 2.38
C TYR A 185 -27.42 -12.01 3.77
N PHE A 186 -28.30 -11.50 4.62
CA PHE A 186 -27.91 -11.03 5.94
C PHE A 186 -27.47 -12.18 6.86
N PHE A 187 -28.14 -13.30 6.81
CA PHE A 187 -27.75 -14.51 7.53
C PHE A 187 -26.36 -15.01 7.14
N ASN A 188 -26.09 -15.13 5.83
CA ASN A 188 -24.78 -15.54 5.32
C ASN A 188 -23.67 -14.56 5.74
N LEU A 189 -23.97 -13.27 5.74
CA LEU A 189 -23.03 -12.24 6.20
C LEU A 189 -22.71 -12.42 7.70
N LEU A 190 -23.68 -12.78 8.54
CA LEU A 190 -23.47 -13.08 9.96
C LEU A 190 -22.62 -14.33 10.15
N GLN A 191 -22.88 -15.38 9.39
CA GLN A 191 -22.08 -16.59 9.41
C GLN A 191 -20.63 -16.28 9.04
N ASP A 192 -20.39 -15.52 7.99
CA ASP A 192 -19.07 -15.08 7.56
C ASP A 192 -18.32 -14.32 8.68
N LEU A 193 -18.98 -13.35 9.32
CA LEU A 193 -18.37 -12.60 10.42
C LEU A 193 -18.02 -13.51 11.60
N ASN A 194 -18.88 -14.46 11.90
CA ASN A 194 -18.62 -15.44 12.97
C ASN A 194 -17.46 -16.38 12.61
N PHE A 195 -17.43 -16.87 11.38
CA PHE A 195 -16.33 -17.67 10.86
C PHE A 195 -14.98 -16.94 10.95
N LEU A 196 -14.93 -15.66 10.51
CA LEU A 196 -13.73 -14.83 10.58
C LEU A 196 -13.24 -14.65 12.02
N LYS A 197 -14.17 -14.41 12.95
CA LYS A 197 -13.85 -14.33 14.39
C LYS A 197 -13.26 -15.64 14.90
N ASN A 198 -13.93 -16.75 14.66
CA ASN A 198 -13.49 -18.08 15.17
C ASN A 198 -12.12 -18.46 14.58
N MET A 199 -11.94 -18.34 13.28
CA MET A 199 -10.68 -18.60 12.59
C MET A 199 -9.52 -17.75 13.15
N SER A 200 -9.78 -16.51 13.55
CA SER A 200 -8.75 -15.61 14.08
C SER A 200 -8.21 -16.05 15.44
N PHE A 201 -9.04 -16.71 16.24
CA PHE A 201 -8.68 -17.16 17.60
C PHE A 201 -8.39 -18.68 17.66
N ASP A 202 -8.47 -19.39 16.55
CA ASP A 202 -8.08 -20.79 16.45
C ASP A 202 -6.56 -20.89 16.25
N PHE A 203 -5.85 -21.39 17.27
CA PHE A 203 -4.39 -21.53 17.26
C PHE A 203 -3.94 -22.98 16.99
N THR A 204 -4.81 -23.84 16.50
CA THR A 204 -4.50 -25.27 16.27
C THR A 204 -3.63 -25.50 15.02
N SER A 205 -3.65 -24.60 14.05
CA SER A 205 -2.85 -24.71 12.82
C SER A 205 -1.40 -24.30 13.04
N LYS A 206 -0.52 -25.27 13.29
CA LYS A 206 0.93 -25.05 13.31
C LYS A 206 1.49 -25.13 11.88
N ILE A 207 1.69 -23.98 11.23
CA ILE A 207 2.51 -23.95 10.01
C ILE A 207 3.98 -24.12 10.44
N LYS A 208 4.56 -25.28 10.18
CA LYS A 208 5.99 -25.54 10.41
C LYS A 208 6.80 -24.73 9.40
N ILE A 209 7.54 -23.74 9.87
CA ILE A 209 8.56 -23.08 9.04
C ILE A 209 9.74 -24.04 8.94
N ASN A 210 9.86 -24.72 7.83
CA ASN A 210 11.03 -25.56 7.55
C ASN A 210 12.26 -24.68 7.36
N LYS A 211 13.24 -24.83 8.26
CA LYS A 211 14.57 -24.22 8.12
C LYS A 211 15.33 -24.94 7.00
N THR A 212 15.11 -24.57 5.77
CA THR A 212 15.91 -25.07 4.66
C THR A 212 17.22 -24.28 4.53
N LYS A 213 18.33 -24.99 4.34
CA LYS A 213 19.63 -24.37 4.02
C LYS A 213 19.48 -23.50 2.78
N VAL A 214 19.93 -22.25 2.87
CA VAL A 214 19.87 -21.30 1.76
C VAL A 214 20.84 -21.77 0.68
N LYS A 215 20.33 -22.25 -0.46
CA LYS A 215 21.14 -22.47 -1.66
C LYS A 215 21.54 -21.10 -2.24
N LYS A 216 22.74 -21.02 -2.81
CA LYS A 216 23.22 -19.79 -3.47
C LYS A 216 22.24 -19.39 -4.58
N ILE A 217 21.60 -18.24 -4.42
CA ILE A 217 20.60 -17.74 -5.37
C ILE A 217 21.33 -17.13 -6.58
N LYS A 218 21.00 -17.58 -7.78
CA LYS A 218 21.47 -16.97 -9.03
C LYS A 218 20.56 -15.81 -9.37
N VAL A 219 21.12 -14.61 -9.45
CA VAL A 219 20.42 -13.37 -9.80
C VAL A 219 20.84 -12.94 -11.20
N LYS A 220 19.87 -12.66 -12.08
CA LYS A 220 20.07 -12.08 -13.40
C LYS A 220 19.69 -10.60 -13.38
N SER A 221 20.44 -9.77 -14.09
CA SER A 221 20.06 -8.37 -14.34
C SER A 221 19.64 -8.21 -15.80
N ASN A 222 18.62 -7.40 -16.06
CA ASN A 222 18.21 -7.06 -17.43
C ASN A 222 19.20 -6.14 -18.16
N ILE A 223 20.15 -5.54 -17.44
CA ILE A 223 21.19 -4.65 -17.97
C ILE A 223 22.56 -5.13 -17.48
N SER A 224 23.53 -5.26 -18.39
CA SER A 224 24.89 -5.61 -17.99
C SER A 224 25.56 -4.48 -17.22
N LYS A 225 26.53 -4.81 -16.36
CA LYS A 225 27.29 -3.84 -15.54
C LYS A 225 27.92 -2.74 -16.40
N ASN A 226 28.52 -3.10 -17.55
CA ASN A 226 29.14 -2.12 -18.44
C ASN A 226 28.13 -1.21 -19.12
N LYS A 227 26.97 -1.75 -19.54
CA LYS A 227 25.87 -0.95 -20.09
C LYS A 227 25.33 0.02 -19.05
N PHE A 228 25.13 -0.40 -17.80
CA PHE A 228 24.67 0.46 -16.72
C PHE A 228 25.64 1.61 -16.44
N LYS A 229 26.96 1.34 -16.39
CA LYS A 229 27.99 2.38 -16.25
C LYS A 229 27.95 3.40 -17.39
N LYS A 230 27.73 2.96 -18.65
CA LYS A 230 27.58 3.88 -19.80
C LYS A 230 26.33 4.77 -19.65
N ILE A 231 25.21 4.21 -19.17
CA ILE A 231 23.97 4.98 -18.91
C ILE A 231 24.23 6.04 -17.83
N VAL A 232 24.93 5.69 -16.74
CA VAL A 232 25.32 6.66 -15.68
C VAL A 232 26.18 7.78 -16.26
N SER A 233 27.19 7.45 -17.06
CA SER A 233 28.06 8.44 -17.69
C SER A 233 27.29 9.38 -18.63
N LYS A 234 26.31 8.85 -19.37
CA LYS A 234 25.43 9.65 -20.24
C LYS A 234 24.53 10.59 -19.41
N ALA A 235 23.93 10.10 -18.33
CA ALA A 235 23.13 10.90 -17.41
C ALA A 235 23.94 12.06 -16.82
N LYS A 236 25.17 11.80 -16.38
CA LYS A 236 26.09 12.85 -15.87
C LYS A 236 26.39 13.92 -16.95
N LYS A 237 26.45 13.58 -18.24
CA LYS A 237 26.61 14.55 -19.32
C LYS A 237 25.38 15.45 -19.44
N TYR A 238 24.16 14.93 -19.34
CA TYR A 238 22.94 15.73 -19.36
C TYR A 238 22.89 16.71 -18.18
N ILE A 239 23.28 16.27 -16.98
CA ILE A 239 23.36 17.13 -15.79
C ILE A 239 24.38 18.28 -16.03
N LYS A 240 25.59 17.98 -16.56
CA LYS A 240 26.62 18.98 -16.85
C LYS A 240 26.18 20.00 -17.89
N LYS A 241 25.33 19.62 -18.86
CA LYS A 241 24.77 20.51 -19.87
C LYS A 241 23.63 21.38 -19.37
N GLY A 242 23.09 21.10 -18.18
CA GLY A 242 21.91 21.76 -17.64
C GLY A 242 20.58 21.24 -18.20
N ASP A 243 20.58 20.13 -18.94
CA ASP A 243 19.36 19.54 -19.50
C ASP A 243 18.45 18.97 -18.42
N ILE A 244 19.03 18.47 -17.33
CA ILE A 244 18.34 17.91 -16.17
C ILE A 244 19.11 18.22 -14.88
N PHE A 245 18.40 18.30 -13.75
CA PHE A 245 19.02 18.42 -12.42
C PHE A 245 19.28 17.05 -11.78
N GLN A 246 18.36 16.10 -11.98
CA GLN A 246 18.41 14.76 -11.40
C GLN A 246 17.74 13.76 -12.33
N VAL A 247 18.20 12.52 -12.28
CA VAL A 247 17.52 11.37 -12.90
C VAL A 247 17.76 10.11 -12.10
N VAL A 248 16.71 9.31 -11.95
CA VAL A 248 16.79 7.99 -11.33
C VAL A 248 16.93 6.94 -12.43
N LEU A 249 18.07 6.25 -12.43
CA LEU A 249 18.35 5.15 -13.36
C LEU A 249 17.96 3.84 -12.69
N SER A 250 17.17 3.02 -13.37
CA SER A 250 16.71 1.73 -12.83
C SER A 250 17.26 0.54 -13.58
N GLN A 251 17.31 -0.59 -12.90
CA GLN A 251 17.54 -1.90 -13.48
C GLN A 251 16.66 -2.92 -12.75
N ARG A 252 16.38 -4.04 -13.40
CA ARG A 252 15.61 -5.15 -12.82
C ARG A 252 16.53 -6.33 -12.56
N PHE A 253 16.39 -6.90 -11.37
CA PHE A 253 17.00 -8.16 -11.00
C PHE A 253 15.94 -9.24 -10.96
N GLU A 254 16.27 -10.41 -11.49
CA GLU A 254 15.40 -11.57 -11.55
C GLU A 254 16.07 -12.77 -10.89
N THR A 255 15.27 -13.58 -10.23
CA THR A 255 15.71 -14.85 -9.66
C THR A 255 14.55 -15.83 -9.62
N ASN A 256 14.90 -17.13 -9.70
CA ASN A 256 13.90 -18.17 -9.49
C ASN A 256 13.57 -18.27 -8.01
N VAL A 257 12.30 -18.17 -7.70
CA VAL A 257 11.77 -18.25 -6.34
C VAL A 257 11.24 -19.66 -6.11
N THR A 258 11.75 -20.33 -5.05
CA THR A 258 11.33 -21.67 -4.64
C THR A 258 10.47 -21.68 -3.38
N LYS A 259 10.25 -20.50 -2.81
CA LYS A 259 9.47 -20.31 -1.60
C LYS A 259 8.14 -19.65 -1.91
N GLU A 260 7.13 -19.97 -1.11
CA GLU A 260 5.84 -19.32 -1.19
C GLU A 260 5.97 -17.81 -0.97
N PRO A 261 5.27 -16.98 -1.78
CA PRO A 261 5.35 -15.52 -1.67
C PRO A 261 5.08 -14.99 -0.27
N LEU A 262 4.18 -15.62 0.47
CA LEU A 262 3.88 -15.26 1.85
C LEU A 262 5.07 -15.50 2.80
N GLU A 263 5.89 -16.53 2.57
CA GLU A 263 7.11 -16.75 3.35
C GLU A 263 8.15 -15.65 3.08
N ILE A 264 8.24 -15.18 1.82
CA ILE A 264 9.11 -14.07 1.45
C ILE A 264 8.66 -12.80 2.19
N TYR A 265 7.36 -12.51 2.19
CA TYR A 265 6.80 -11.39 2.95
C TYR A 265 7.13 -11.46 4.43
N LYS A 266 6.91 -12.62 5.08
CA LYS A 266 7.25 -12.83 6.50
C LYS A 266 8.73 -12.61 6.78
N LYS A 267 9.60 -13.05 5.88
CA LYS A 267 11.04 -12.84 6.02
C LYS A 267 11.39 -11.36 5.87
N LEU A 268 10.85 -10.68 4.85
CA LEU A 268 11.04 -9.25 4.63
C LEU A 268 10.58 -8.42 5.84
N ARG A 269 9.44 -8.77 6.43
CA ARG A 269 8.89 -8.14 7.63
C ARG A 269 9.84 -8.16 8.83
N VAL A 270 10.64 -9.20 8.95
CA VAL A 270 11.64 -9.34 10.02
C VAL A 270 12.98 -8.68 9.66
N THR A 271 13.42 -8.82 8.41
CA THR A 271 14.75 -8.36 7.99
C THR A 271 14.78 -6.86 7.66
N ASN A 272 13.70 -6.31 7.15
CA ASN A 272 13.58 -4.90 6.77
C ASN A 272 12.22 -4.30 7.19
N PRO A 273 11.94 -4.21 8.50
CA PRO A 273 10.70 -3.61 8.99
C PRO A 273 10.63 -2.13 8.59
N SER A 274 9.46 -1.69 8.10
CA SER A 274 9.25 -0.31 7.65
C SER A 274 7.86 0.20 8.04
N PRO A 275 7.61 1.52 7.93
CA PRO A 275 6.30 2.12 8.18
C PRO A 275 5.21 1.60 7.24
N PHE A 276 5.57 1.19 6.04
CA PHE A 276 4.64 0.73 5.01
C PHE A 276 5.08 -0.63 4.48
N MET A 277 4.67 -1.68 5.18
CA MET A 277 4.78 -3.05 4.71
C MET A 277 3.52 -3.43 3.98
N PHE A 278 3.64 -4.11 2.85
CA PHE A 278 2.49 -4.57 2.10
C PHE A 278 2.75 -5.91 1.39
N PHE A 279 1.69 -6.68 1.26
CA PHE A 279 1.62 -7.86 0.44
C PHE A 279 0.27 -7.87 -0.29
N PHE A 280 0.30 -8.06 -1.60
CA PHE A 280 -0.87 -8.32 -2.42
C PHE A 280 -0.73 -9.72 -3.03
N ASN A 281 -1.74 -10.54 -2.83
CA ASN A 281 -1.89 -11.81 -3.52
C ASN A 281 -2.97 -11.65 -4.61
N PHE A 282 -2.58 -11.13 -5.76
CA PHE A 282 -3.44 -11.15 -6.93
C PHE A 282 -3.50 -12.59 -7.48
N ASP A 283 -4.47 -12.87 -8.31
CA ASP A 283 -4.68 -14.24 -8.82
C ASP A 283 -3.48 -14.76 -9.64
N ASP A 284 -2.90 -13.90 -10.44
CA ASP A 284 -1.87 -14.17 -11.45
C ASP A 284 -0.45 -13.76 -11.03
N PHE A 285 -0.30 -12.85 -10.07
CA PHE A 285 0.99 -12.41 -9.53
C PHE A 285 0.86 -11.86 -8.11
N GLN A 286 1.99 -11.69 -7.42
CA GLN A 286 2.04 -11.11 -6.08
C GLN A 286 2.94 -9.87 -6.07
N ILE A 287 2.58 -8.89 -5.23
CA ILE A 287 3.43 -7.73 -4.95
C ILE A 287 3.78 -7.71 -3.46
N ILE A 288 5.07 -7.70 -3.18
CA ILE A 288 5.62 -7.72 -1.82
C ILE A 288 6.51 -6.50 -1.65
N GLY A 289 6.28 -5.71 -0.60
CA GLY A 289 7.07 -4.50 -0.43
C GLY A 289 7.25 -4.04 1.01
N SER A 290 8.32 -3.26 1.17
CA SER A 290 8.70 -2.56 2.39
C SER A 290 9.14 -1.15 1.99
N SER A 291 8.35 -0.13 2.30
CA SER A 291 8.60 1.26 1.92
C SER A 291 8.72 2.17 3.13
N PRO A 292 9.71 3.07 3.18
CA PRO A 292 9.82 4.07 4.23
C PRO A 292 8.99 5.32 3.97
N GLU A 293 8.49 5.52 2.76
CA GLU A 293 8.01 6.81 2.24
C GLU A 293 6.60 6.73 1.68
N ILE A 294 5.84 7.80 1.87
CA ILE A 294 4.55 8.02 1.19
C ILE A 294 4.80 8.82 -0.10
N LEU A 295 4.08 8.49 -1.16
CA LEU A 295 4.04 9.34 -2.36
C LEU A 295 3.24 10.62 -2.07
N VAL A 296 1.99 10.46 -1.68
CA VAL A 296 1.09 11.54 -1.30
C VAL A 296 0.05 11.03 -0.29
N ARG A 297 -0.35 11.89 0.62
CA ARG A 297 -1.44 11.60 1.56
C ARG A 297 -2.46 12.72 1.54
N LEU A 298 -3.70 12.39 1.27
CA LEU A 298 -4.85 13.28 1.43
C LEU A 298 -5.65 12.84 2.67
N ARG A 299 -5.85 13.76 3.62
CA ARG A 299 -6.75 13.55 4.77
C ARG A 299 -7.63 14.75 4.95
N LYS A 300 -8.94 14.53 4.85
CA LYS A 300 -9.92 15.62 4.72
C LYS A 300 -9.47 16.50 3.55
N ASP A 301 -9.31 17.80 3.75
CA ASP A 301 -8.87 18.73 2.72
C ASP A 301 -7.37 19.05 2.77
N LYS A 302 -6.56 18.25 3.48
CA LYS A 302 -5.11 18.45 3.62
C LYS A 302 -4.30 17.43 2.86
N ILE A 303 -3.56 17.89 1.86
CA ILE A 303 -2.55 17.12 1.14
C ILE A 303 -1.22 17.20 1.90
N THR A 304 -0.49 16.10 1.93
CA THR A 304 0.84 16.02 2.52
C THR A 304 1.75 15.27 1.59
N ILE A 305 2.89 15.87 1.25
CA ILE A 305 4.03 15.22 0.61
C ILE A 305 5.19 15.27 1.60
N ARG A 306 6.02 14.22 1.60
CA ARG A 306 7.06 14.07 2.59
C ARG A 306 8.36 13.62 1.95
N PRO A 307 9.13 14.56 1.35
CA PRO A 307 10.39 14.26 0.73
C PRO A 307 11.40 13.71 1.75
N ILE A 308 12.11 12.67 1.34
CA ILE A 308 13.16 12.01 2.10
C ILE A 308 14.41 11.99 1.22
N ALA A 309 15.50 12.58 1.68
CA ALA A 309 16.79 12.53 1.00
C ALA A 309 17.95 12.54 2.01
N GLY A 310 19.15 12.26 1.51
CA GLY A 310 20.32 12.14 2.36
C GLY A 310 20.28 10.88 3.22
N THR A 311 21.40 10.16 3.29
CA THR A 311 21.44 8.88 4.01
C THR A 311 22.75 8.72 4.75
N ARG A 312 22.66 8.29 6.02
CA ARG A 312 23.79 7.78 6.80
C ARG A 312 23.37 6.49 7.51
N PRO A 313 24.30 5.55 7.70
CA PRO A 313 24.01 4.35 8.48
C PRO A 313 23.75 4.70 9.94
N ARG A 314 23.09 3.80 10.67
CA ARG A 314 22.97 3.90 12.13
C ARG A 314 24.33 3.59 12.79
N GLY A 315 24.67 4.36 13.79
CA GLY A 315 25.85 4.08 14.59
C GLY A 315 25.66 2.91 15.54
N LEU A 316 26.67 2.05 15.68
CA LEU A 316 26.65 0.93 16.63
C LEU A 316 26.62 1.42 18.10
N THR A 317 27.05 2.64 18.36
CA THR A 317 27.01 3.30 19.68
C THR A 317 26.28 4.63 19.58
N ALA A 318 25.74 5.13 20.69
CA ALA A 318 25.06 6.43 20.73
C ALA A 318 25.99 7.58 20.28
N LYS A 319 27.31 7.52 20.60
CA LYS A 319 28.30 8.50 20.16
C LYS A 319 28.47 8.49 18.62
N LYS A 320 28.62 7.31 18.00
CA LYS A 320 28.70 7.17 16.53
C LYS A 320 27.41 7.58 15.86
N ASP A 321 26.25 7.24 16.42
CA ASP A 321 24.95 7.61 15.88
C ASP A 321 24.73 9.16 15.88
N LYS A 322 25.21 9.84 16.94
CA LYS A 322 25.22 11.31 17.01
C LYS A 322 26.20 11.92 16.00
N LEU A 323 27.37 11.32 15.82
CA LEU A 323 28.36 11.75 14.83
C LEU A 323 27.77 11.69 13.41
N TYR A 324 27.20 10.56 13.00
CA TYR A 324 26.60 10.38 11.69
C TYR A 324 25.41 11.33 11.45
N LYS A 325 24.61 11.58 12.50
CA LYS A 325 23.57 12.60 12.45
C LYS A 325 24.14 13.98 12.15
N ASN A 326 25.19 14.38 12.84
CA ASN A 326 25.82 15.70 12.65
C ASN A 326 26.50 15.80 11.28
N GLN A 327 27.14 14.75 10.79
CA GLN A 327 27.66 14.71 9.42
C GLN A 327 26.58 14.89 8.39
N LEU A 328 25.42 14.23 8.56
CA LEU A 328 24.32 14.31 7.60
C LEU A 328 23.71 15.71 7.54
N ILE A 329 23.46 16.35 8.69
CA ILE A 329 22.81 17.67 8.73
C ILE A 329 23.74 18.82 8.32
N ASN A 330 25.06 18.58 8.26
CA ASN A 330 26.05 19.56 7.82
C ASN A 330 26.61 19.27 6.41
N ASP A 331 26.14 18.21 5.76
CA ASP A 331 26.57 17.88 4.41
C ASP A 331 25.86 18.75 3.39
N LYS A 332 26.58 19.72 2.80
CA LYS A 332 26.06 20.68 1.84
C LYS A 332 25.40 20.03 0.61
N LYS A 333 25.97 18.91 0.13
CA LYS A 333 25.41 18.19 -1.02
C LYS A 333 24.06 17.57 -0.67
N GLU A 334 24.00 16.86 0.45
CA GLU A 334 22.75 16.21 0.91
C GLU A 334 21.65 17.24 1.20
N LEU A 335 22.02 18.38 1.80
CA LEU A 335 21.09 19.50 2.04
C LEU A 335 20.58 20.13 0.74
N SER A 336 21.45 20.33 -0.25
CA SER A 336 21.06 20.89 -1.55
C SER A 336 20.12 19.95 -2.32
N GLU A 337 20.40 18.66 -2.31
CA GLU A 337 19.52 17.63 -2.89
C GLU A 337 18.15 17.61 -2.19
N HIS A 338 18.16 17.64 -0.86
CA HIS A 338 16.92 17.67 -0.08
C HIS A 338 16.10 18.93 -0.33
N LEU A 339 16.74 20.10 -0.44
CA LEU A 339 16.07 21.36 -0.78
C LEU A 339 15.39 21.29 -2.15
N MET A 340 16.08 20.72 -3.14
CA MET A 340 15.50 20.50 -4.48
C MET A 340 14.23 19.65 -4.43
N LEU A 341 14.24 18.55 -3.66
CA LEU A 341 13.06 17.69 -3.49
C LEU A 341 11.95 18.38 -2.69
N LEU A 342 12.31 19.21 -1.71
CA LEU A 342 11.35 20.02 -0.96
C LEU A 342 10.62 21.02 -1.86
N ASP A 343 11.35 21.72 -2.74
CA ASP A 343 10.78 22.66 -3.70
C ASP A 343 9.92 21.95 -4.74
N LEU A 344 10.34 20.79 -5.23
CA LEU A 344 9.53 19.96 -6.10
C LEU A 344 8.20 19.57 -5.42
N GLY A 345 8.25 19.14 -4.15
CA GLY A 345 7.06 18.82 -3.37
C GLY A 345 6.13 20.04 -3.18
N ARG A 346 6.67 21.23 -2.97
CA ARG A 346 5.89 22.47 -2.92
C ARG A 346 5.18 22.77 -4.25
N ASN A 347 5.88 22.62 -5.37
CA ASN A 347 5.33 22.81 -6.70
C ASN A 347 4.22 21.81 -7.01
N ASP A 348 4.42 20.53 -6.67
CA ASP A 348 3.44 19.47 -6.91
C ASP A 348 2.12 19.70 -6.14
N VAL A 349 2.20 20.05 -4.85
CA VAL A 349 0.99 20.40 -4.10
C VAL A 349 0.38 21.72 -4.60
N GLY A 350 1.19 22.64 -5.11
CA GLY A 350 0.75 23.92 -5.65
C GLY A 350 -0.23 23.81 -6.82
N ARG A 351 -0.12 22.74 -7.61
CA ARG A 351 -1.00 22.49 -8.76
C ARG A 351 -2.45 22.18 -8.37
N VAL A 352 -2.69 21.75 -7.14
CA VAL A 352 -3.99 21.22 -6.69
C VAL A 352 -4.50 21.85 -5.38
N CYS A 353 -3.70 22.69 -4.73
CA CYS A 353 -4.06 23.36 -3.49
C CYS A 353 -4.52 24.79 -3.71
N LYS A 354 -5.24 25.34 -2.73
CA LYS A 354 -5.62 26.77 -2.71
C LYS A 354 -4.37 27.64 -2.64
N VAL A 355 -4.36 28.76 -3.37
CA VAL A 355 -3.29 29.74 -3.32
C VAL A 355 -3.01 30.16 -1.87
N LYS A 356 -1.73 30.32 -1.52
CA LYS A 356 -1.24 30.68 -0.16
C LYS A 356 -1.49 29.62 0.94
N SER A 357 -2.03 28.43 0.61
CA SER A 357 -2.28 27.38 1.61
C SER A 357 -1.10 26.45 1.84
N ILE A 358 -0.05 26.51 1.03
CA ILE A 358 1.11 25.64 1.10
C ILE A 358 2.01 26.05 2.27
N LYS A 359 2.33 25.07 3.13
CA LYS A 359 3.19 25.28 4.31
C LYS A 359 4.20 24.14 4.43
N VAL A 360 5.45 24.49 4.72
CA VAL A 360 6.47 23.53 5.18
C VAL A 360 6.31 23.43 6.69
N THR A 361 5.78 22.32 7.16
CA THR A 361 5.49 22.12 8.61
C THR A 361 6.64 21.48 9.36
N GLU A 362 7.52 20.78 8.67
CA GLU A 362 8.78 20.24 9.17
C GLU A 362 9.84 20.42 8.08
N GLN A 363 11.03 20.89 8.46
CA GLN A 363 12.14 21.14 7.55
C GLN A 363 13.43 20.55 8.07
N PHE A 364 14.16 19.81 7.25
CA PHE A 364 15.46 19.22 7.51
C PHE A 364 15.57 18.44 8.83
N LYS A 365 14.50 17.73 9.24
CA LYS A 365 14.52 16.87 10.41
C LYS A 365 15.24 15.56 10.12
N ILE A 366 16.08 15.11 11.07
CA ILE A 366 16.68 13.78 10.97
C ILE A 366 15.73 12.74 11.55
N GLU A 367 15.29 11.81 10.71
CA GLU A 367 14.58 10.60 11.13
C GLU A 367 15.50 9.38 11.12
N LYS A 368 15.41 8.63 12.22
CA LYS A 368 16.20 7.41 12.42
C LYS A 368 15.32 6.19 12.17
N TYR A 369 15.73 5.37 11.23
CA TYR A 369 15.13 4.07 10.94
C TYR A 369 15.96 2.93 11.54
N SER A 370 15.60 1.68 11.26
CA SER A 370 16.30 0.51 11.82
C SER A 370 17.79 0.46 11.44
N HIS A 371 18.12 0.74 10.17
CA HIS A 371 19.48 0.58 9.63
C HIS A 371 20.12 1.89 9.17
N VAL A 372 19.31 2.90 8.91
CA VAL A 372 19.75 4.18 8.36
C VAL A 372 19.05 5.36 9.03
N MET A 373 19.56 6.57 8.79
CA MET A 373 18.89 7.83 9.10
C MET A 373 18.83 8.69 7.84
N HIS A 374 17.78 9.49 7.73
CA HIS A 374 17.52 10.36 6.59
C HIS A 374 17.17 11.78 7.02
N ILE A 375 17.38 12.74 6.11
CA ILE A 375 16.80 14.08 6.20
C ILE A 375 15.37 14.00 5.68
N VAL A 376 14.43 14.57 6.41
CA VAL A 376 13.00 14.55 6.10
C VAL A 376 12.41 15.93 6.24
N SER A 377 11.57 16.32 5.32
CA SER A 377 10.73 17.51 5.39
C SER A 377 9.27 17.15 5.17
N ASN A 378 8.36 18.08 5.48
CA ASN A 378 6.92 17.85 5.37
C ASN A 378 6.23 19.08 4.78
N VAL A 379 5.63 18.89 3.61
CA VAL A 379 4.87 19.91 2.88
C VAL A 379 3.38 19.59 2.94
#